data_4ddbe20976c197bdc19052b9e24ea19b
#
_entry.id   4ddbe20976c197bdc19052b9e24ea19b
#
_cell.length_a   1.000
_cell.length_b   1.000
_cell.length_c   1.000
_cell.angle_alpha   90.00
_cell.angle_beta   90.00
_cell.angle_gamma   90.00
#
_symmetry.space_group_name_H-M   'P 1'
#
loop_
_entity.id
_entity.type
_entity.pdbx_description
1 polymer ?
#
loop_
_entity_poly.entity_id
_entity_poly.type
_entity_poly.pdbx_seq_one_letter_code
_entity_poly.pdbx_strand_id
1 'polypeptide(L)'
;MTTINAETLQKMFIAGAKNLEAKKEWINELNVFPVPDGDTGTNMTLTIMSAAKEVGAITEPTMETIAKAISTGSLRGARGNSGVILSQLFRGFTREIKKVDQIDVDVLSRACVKAVETAYKAVMKPKEGTILTVAKGMADKSCELVGESDDLVHVIDEIIKHGDYVLSQTPEMLPVLKQAGVVDSGGQGLMTVIKGAFDALLGKEIDYTLEPVQTAGTKVTEEVPMDDVEIKFGYCTEFIINLDKEMPKSEEKAFKEFLESIGDSIVLVADDEIVKVHVHTNEPGVAITKALTYGSLSRMKIDNMREGHQERLIKNAEKMAEQQKADEPRKKYGFVAVSVGEGLDEIFKGLNVDYIISGGQTMNPSTEDILNAIDKINADNIYVLPNNKNIILAAQQAESLVEDKNIIVVPSKTIPQGISAMIGFIPDNSPEDNKEAMIDSMSYVKTGEVTYAVRDTVIDDKEIKEGNIMGIGDEGILAVGEEIDDTTINMIKEMQDEESEIVSLYYGAEVTEEAANKLADKIAEALPEIEVEVYPGGQPIYYYIASVE
;
A
#
# COMPACT_ATOMS: atom_id res chain seq x y z
N MET A 1 14.17 -8.85 -33.85
CA MET A 1 14.75 -7.67 -33.16
C MET A 1 15.90 -8.14 -32.28
N THR A 2 17.09 -7.54 -32.40
CA THR A 2 18.29 -8.03 -31.68
C THR A 2 18.64 -7.24 -30.44
N THR A 3 18.11 -6.01 -30.29
CA THR A 3 18.38 -5.16 -29.12
C THR A 3 17.16 -4.33 -28.74
N ILE A 4 17.06 -3.98 -27.44
CA ILE A 4 16.08 -3.05 -26.87
C ILE A 4 16.83 -1.81 -26.38
N ASN A 5 16.45 -0.64 -26.88
CA ASN A 5 16.97 0.65 -26.44
C ASN A 5 16.15 1.25 -25.30
N ALA A 6 16.61 2.36 -24.72
CA ALA A 6 15.98 3.00 -23.58
C ALA A 6 14.54 3.48 -23.85
N GLU A 7 14.24 4.03 -25.02
CA GLU A 7 12.89 4.45 -25.40
C GLU A 7 11.91 3.28 -25.46
N THR A 8 12.36 2.15 -26.04
CA THR A 8 11.56 0.93 -26.10
C THR A 8 11.34 0.36 -24.71
N LEU A 9 12.37 0.32 -23.85
CA LEU A 9 12.26 -0.13 -22.47
C LEU A 9 11.29 0.75 -21.66
N GLN A 10 11.33 2.08 -21.85
CA GLN A 10 10.39 3.02 -21.22
C GLN A 10 8.94 2.65 -21.55
N LYS A 11 8.64 2.45 -22.82
CA LYS A 11 7.30 2.05 -23.29
C LYS A 11 6.90 0.69 -22.74
N MET A 12 7.79 -0.29 -22.78
CA MET A 12 7.56 -1.63 -22.24
C MET A 12 7.21 -1.59 -20.75
N PHE A 13 7.95 -0.80 -19.95
CA PHE A 13 7.73 -0.71 -18.52
C PHE A 13 6.36 -0.08 -18.19
N ILE A 14 6.01 1.04 -18.85
CA ILE A 14 4.72 1.70 -18.67
C ILE A 14 3.58 0.76 -19.08
N ALA A 15 3.71 0.05 -20.19
CA ALA A 15 2.71 -0.91 -20.67
C ALA A 15 2.52 -2.08 -19.69
N GLY A 16 3.61 -2.59 -19.10
CA GLY A 16 3.56 -3.61 -18.06
C GLY A 16 2.80 -3.13 -16.82
N ALA A 17 3.06 -1.89 -16.39
CA ALA A 17 2.37 -1.27 -15.26
C ALA A 17 0.86 -1.11 -15.53
N LYS A 18 0.49 -0.63 -16.71
CA LYS A 18 -0.91 -0.49 -17.13
C LYS A 18 -1.65 -1.83 -17.24
N ASN A 19 -1.00 -2.86 -17.74
CA ASN A 19 -1.61 -4.19 -17.83
C ASN A 19 -1.86 -4.79 -16.43
N LEU A 20 -0.96 -4.53 -15.46
CA LEU A 20 -1.16 -4.93 -14.08
C LEU A 20 -2.32 -4.15 -13.43
N GLU A 21 -2.37 -2.83 -13.63
CA GLU A 21 -3.44 -1.96 -13.13
C GLU A 21 -4.82 -2.43 -13.62
N ALA A 22 -4.93 -2.73 -14.91
CA ALA A 22 -6.18 -3.20 -15.52
C ALA A 22 -6.67 -4.55 -14.97
N LYS A 23 -5.77 -5.38 -14.42
CA LYS A 23 -6.07 -6.72 -13.90
C LYS A 23 -5.92 -6.84 -12.39
N LYS A 24 -5.78 -5.73 -11.70
CA LYS A 24 -5.52 -5.64 -10.27
C LYS A 24 -6.52 -6.44 -9.45
N GLU A 25 -7.82 -6.25 -9.67
CA GLU A 25 -8.87 -6.92 -8.92
C GLU A 25 -8.88 -8.43 -9.13
N TRP A 26 -8.69 -8.89 -10.37
CA TRP A 26 -8.57 -10.31 -10.66
C TRP A 26 -7.37 -10.96 -9.96
N ILE A 27 -6.23 -10.25 -9.83
CA ILE A 27 -5.06 -10.75 -9.10
C ILE A 27 -5.33 -10.78 -7.58
N ASN A 28 -6.11 -9.82 -7.06
CA ASN A 28 -6.56 -9.83 -5.67
C ASN A 28 -7.41 -11.08 -5.36
N GLU A 29 -8.29 -11.49 -6.30
CA GLU A 29 -9.12 -12.70 -6.16
C GLU A 29 -8.30 -13.99 -6.06
N LEU A 30 -7.08 -14.03 -6.61
CA LEU A 30 -6.18 -15.18 -6.53
C LEU A 30 -5.39 -15.24 -5.22
N ASN A 31 -5.43 -14.19 -4.40
CA ASN A 31 -4.63 -14.11 -3.19
C ASN A 31 -5.25 -14.94 -2.05
N VAL A 32 -4.68 -16.12 -1.85
CA VAL A 32 -5.05 -17.05 -0.76
C VAL A 32 -3.85 -17.42 0.13
N PHE A 33 -2.66 -16.91 -0.18
CA PHE A 33 -1.43 -17.20 0.53
C PHE A 33 -0.47 -15.99 0.52
N PRO A 34 0.26 -15.70 1.61
CA PRO A 34 0.25 -16.39 2.92
C PRO A 34 -0.99 -16.09 3.77
N VAL A 35 -1.72 -15.03 3.46
CA VAL A 35 -2.98 -14.62 4.06
C VAL A 35 -3.95 -14.29 2.94
N PRO A 36 -5.22 -14.70 3.03
CA PRO A 36 -6.23 -14.40 2.02
C PRO A 36 -6.82 -12.98 2.21
N ASP A 37 -5.96 -11.96 2.32
CA ASP A 37 -6.35 -10.56 2.50
C ASP A 37 -6.73 -9.84 1.19
N GLY A 38 -6.55 -10.51 0.03
CA GLY A 38 -6.99 -10.01 -1.27
C GLY A 38 -6.28 -8.73 -1.72
N ASP A 39 -5.05 -8.47 -1.26
CA ASP A 39 -4.35 -7.21 -1.47
C ASP A 39 -3.15 -7.29 -2.44
N THR A 40 -2.78 -8.49 -2.89
CA THR A 40 -1.58 -8.73 -3.73
C THR A 40 -1.58 -7.88 -5.00
N GLY A 41 -2.69 -7.86 -5.75
CA GLY A 41 -2.82 -7.07 -6.97
C GLY A 41 -2.71 -5.57 -6.69
N THR A 42 -3.32 -5.11 -5.59
CA THR A 42 -3.27 -3.71 -5.14
C THR A 42 -1.84 -3.32 -4.76
N ASN A 43 -1.16 -4.10 -3.94
CA ASN A 43 0.21 -3.84 -3.50
C ASN A 43 1.20 -3.80 -4.67
N MET A 44 1.13 -4.77 -5.58
CA MET A 44 1.98 -4.81 -6.78
C MET A 44 1.69 -3.64 -7.72
N THR A 45 0.41 -3.28 -7.93
CA THR A 45 0.02 -2.14 -8.76
C THR A 45 0.55 -0.83 -8.20
N LEU A 46 0.33 -0.53 -6.93
CA LEU A 46 0.84 0.68 -6.29
C LEU A 46 2.36 0.77 -6.39
N THR A 47 3.05 -0.35 -6.21
CA THR A 47 4.51 -0.44 -6.31
C THR A 47 5.02 -0.10 -7.71
N ILE A 48 4.46 -0.74 -8.76
CA ILE A 48 4.94 -0.50 -10.13
C ILE A 48 4.49 0.86 -10.68
N MET A 49 3.31 1.36 -10.29
CA MET A 49 2.81 2.67 -10.71
C MET A 49 3.64 3.81 -10.14
N SER A 50 4.18 3.68 -8.92
CA SER A 50 5.16 4.62 -8.37
C SER A 50 6.39 4.74 -9.28
N ALA A 51 6.95 3.62 -9.73
CA ALA A 51 8.06 3.61 -10.68
C ALA A 51 7.66 4.11 -12.08
N ALA A 52 6.48 3.71 -12.58
CA ALA A 52 5.99 4.12 -13.89
C ALA A 52 5.80 5.64 -13.99
N LYS A 53 5.41 6.30 -12.91
CA LYS A 53 5.34 7.77 -12.84
C LYS A 53 6.70 8.43 -13.01
N GLU A 54 7.73 7.92 -12.33
CA GLU A 54 9.10 8.44 -12.49
C GLU A 54 9.64 8.16 -13.90
N VAL A 55 9.42 6.95 -14.43
CA VAL A 55 9.82 6.56 -15.79
C VAL A 55 9.11 7.40 -16.86
N GLY A 56 7.81 7.66 -16.70
CA GLY A 56 7.02 8.48 -17.63
C GLY A 56 7.41 9.97 -17.65
N ALA A 57 8.02 10.47 -16.59
CA ALA A 57 8.49 11.84 -16.51
C ALA A 57 9.82 12.08 -17.25
N ILE A 58 10.51 11.04 -17.71
CA ILE A 58 11.80 11.15 -18.41
C ILE A 58 11.55 11.53 -19.87
N THR A 59 12.01 12.70 -20.29
CA THR A 59 11.88 13.21 -21.67
C THR A 59 13.00 12.73 -22.60
N GLU A 60 14.20 12.51 -22.07
CA GLU A 60 15.36 11.99 -22.82
C GLU A 60 15.84 10.68 -22.17
N PRO A 61 15.25 9.54 -22.52
CA PRO A 61 15.53 8.27 -21.87
C PRO A 61 16.92 7.74 -22.24
N THR A 62 17.68 7.39 -21.21
CA THR A 62 18.90 6.57 -21.31
C THR A 62 18.71 5.32 -20.47
N MET A 63 19.48 4.25 -20.70
CA MET A 63 19.40 3.05 -19.86
C MET A 63 19.66 3.37 -18.39
N GLU A 64 20.57 4.29 -18.09
CA GLU A 64 20.89 4.70 -16.72
C GLU A 64 19.71 5.43 -16.07
N THR A 65 19.11 6.43 -16.76
CA THR A 65 17.98 7.18 -16.20
C THR A 65 16.75 6.33 -16.01
N ILE A 66 16.42 5.46 -16.96
CA ILE A 66 15.30 4.49 -16.84
C ILE A 66 15.56 3.49 -15.72
N ALA A 67 16.76 2.90 -15.65
CA ALA A 67 17.11 1.95 -14.60
C ALA A 67 17.02 2.58 -13.21
N LYS A 68 17.47 3.83 -13.06
CA LYS A 68 17.35 4.58 -11.80
C LYS A 68 15.89 4.82 -11.42
N ALA A 69 15.06 5.31 -12.35
CA ALA A 69 13.65 5.58 -12.10
C ALA A 69 12.87 4.31 -11.70
N ILE A 70 13.10 3.19 -12.42
CA ILE A 70 12.48 1.90 -12.08
C ILE A 70 12.90 1.46 -10.69
N SER A 71 14.22 1.45 -10.40
CA SER A 71 14.74 0.98 -9.11
C SER A 71 14.27 1.85 -7.94
N THR A 72 14.40 3.17 -8.05
CA THR A 72 14.08 4.10 -6.96
C THR A 72 12.56 4.21 -6.77
N GLY A 73 11.81 4.38 -7.85
CA GLY A 73 10.36 4.53 -7.79
C GLY A 73 9.66 3.29 -7.25
N SER A 74 10.08 2.07 -7.68
CA SER A 74 9.51 0.84 -7.15
C SER A 74 9.91 0.58 -5.69
N LEU A 75 11.13 0.97 -5.30
CA LEU A 75 11.61 0.81 -3.93
C LEU A 75 10.80 1.67 -2.95
N ARG A 76 10.60 2.95 -3.27
CA ARG A 76 9.82 3.88 -2.45
C ARG A 76 8.34 3.53 -2.39
N GLY A 77 7.77 3.11 -3.52
CA GLY A 77 6.38 2.74 -3.63
C GLY A 77 6.06 1.32 -3.16
N ALA A 78 7.04 0.53 -2.70
CA ALA A 78 6.85 -0.87 -2.32
C ALA A 78 5.89 -1.02 -1.15
N ARG A 79 4.85 -1.87 -1.34
CA ARG A 79 3.81 -2.15 -0.35
C ARG A 79 3.62 -3.65 -0.18
N GLY A 80 3.42 -4.10 1.04
CA GLY A 80 3.24 -5.51 1.37
C GLY A 80 4.40 -6.41 0.89
N ASN A 81 4.30 -7.70 1.15
CA ASN A 81 5.35 -8.66 0.74
C ASN A 81 5.48 -8.73 -0.79
N SER A 82 4.37 -8.76 -1.52
CA SER A 82 4.33 -8.88 -2.98
C SER A 82 4.96 -7.67 -3.67
N GLY A 83 4.65 -6.45 -3.19
CA GLY A 83 5.24 -5.22 -3.72
C GLY A 83 6.74 -5.10 -3.41
N VAL A 84 7.15 -5.46 -2.19
CA VAL A 84 8.59 -5.47 -1.84
C VAL A 84 9.36 -6.47 -2.70
N ILE A 85 8.86 -7.70 -2.89
CA ILE A 85 9.52 -8.70 -3.74
C ILE A 85 9.60 -8.20 -5.19
N LEU A 86 8.51 -7.63 -5.73
CA LEU A 86 8.51 -7.04 -7.07
C LEU A 86 9.55 -5.92 -7.20
N SER A 87 9.67 -5.04 -6.20
CA SER A 87 10.67 -3.97 -6.18
C SER A 87 12.10 -4.52 -6.18
N GLN A 88 12.36 -5.63 -5.49
CA GLN A 88 13.67 -6.26 -5.47
C GLN A 88 14.00 -6.98 -6.79
N LEU A 89 13.01 -7.56 -7.46
CA LEU A 89 13.18 -8.08 -8.84
C LEU A 89 13.59 -6.96 -9.78
N PHE A 90 12.90 -5.83 -9.76
CA PHE A 90 13.25 -4.65 -10.56
C PHE A 90 14.64 -4.11 -10.20
N ARG A 91 14.96 -4.00 -8.92
CA ARG A 91 16.28 -3.53 -8.47
C ARG A 91 17.42 -4.41 -8.94
N GLY A 92 17.23 -5.73 -8.93
CA GLY A 92 18.22 -6.67 -9.46
C GLY A 92 18.38 -6.52 -10.97
N PHE A 93 17.28 -6.49 -11.71
CA PHE A 93 17.23 -6.32 -13.16
C PHE A 93 17.95 -5.03 -13.59
N THR A 94 17.62 -3.92 -12.97
CA THR A 94 18.17 -2.60 -13.31
C THR A 94 19.67 -2.47 -13.03
N ARG A 95 20.23 -3.25 -12.11
CA ARG A 95 21.68 -3.26 -11.84
C ARG A 95 22.52 -3.70 -13.04
N GLU A 96 21.99 -4.58 -13.89
CA GLU A 96 22.69 -5.03 -15.09
C GLU A 96 22.46 -4.07 -16.26
N ILE A 97 21.21 -3.66 -16.50
CA ILE A 97 20.88 -2.85 -17.67
C ILE A 97 21.43 -1.40 -17.61
N LYS A 98 21.64 -0.83 -16.43
CA LYS A 98 22.21 0.52 -16.29
C LYS A 98 23.64 0.66 -16.80
N LYS A 99 24.32 -0.46 -17.07
CA LYS A 99 25.74 -0.49 -17.48
C LYS A 99 25.91 -0.55 -18.99
N VAL A 100 24.82 -0.61 -19.75
CA VAL A 100 24.82 -0.82 -21.20
C VAL A 100 23.92 0.21 -21.89
N ASP A 101 24.16 0.45 -23.18
CA ASP A 101 23.33 1.34 -23.99
C ASP A 101 22.10 0.65 -24.57
N GLN A 102 22.15 -0.66 -24.72
CA GLN A 102 21.08 -1.50 -25.27
C GLN A 102 21.08 -2.88 -24.58
N ILE A 103 19.90 -3.50 -24.53
CA ILE A 103 19.71 -4.84 -24.00
C ILE A 103 19.69 -5.80 -25.19
N ASP A 104 20.61 -6.73 -25.22
CA ASP A 104 20.60 -7.92 -26.07
C ASP A 104 20.20 -9.16 -25.25
N VAL A 105 20.22 -10.35 -25.87
CA VAL A 105 19.82 -11.59 -25.20
C VAL A 105 20.72 -11.92 -24.01
N ASP A 106 22.02 -11.66 -24.10
CA ASP A 106 22.97 -11.94 -23.04
C ASP A 106 22.78 -11.00 -21.85
N VAL A 107 22.60 -9.69 -22.09
CA VAL A 107 22.26 -8.70 -21.06
C VAL A 107 20.92 -9.03 -20.41
N LEU A 108 19.89 -9.41 -21.18
CA LEU A 108 18.58 -9.80 -20.67
C LEU A 108 18.70 -10.98 -19.71
N SER A 109 19.42 -12.03 -20.12
CA SER A 109 19.62 -13.21 -19.27
C SER A 109 20.33 -12.87 -17.96
N ARG A 110 21.44 -12.11 -18.01
CA ARG A 110 22.12 -11.66 -16.78
C ARG A 110 21.23 -10.81 -15.91
N ALA A 111 20.41 -9.93 -16.49
CA ALA A 111 19.49 -9.09 -15.76
C ALA A 111 18.39 -9.92 -15.06
N CYS A 112 17.84 -10.95 -15.72
CA CYS A 112 16.88 -11.88 -15.12
C CYS A 112 17.50 -12.65 -13.94
N VAL A 113 18.70 -13.20 -14.10
CA VAL A 113 19.42 -13.88 -13.02
C VAL A 113 19.66 -12.94 -11.83
N LYS A 114 20.09 -11.71 -12.14
CA LYS A 114 20.36 -10.72 -11.08
C LYS A 114 19.10 -10.27 -10.35
N ALA A 115 17.97 -10.19 -11.05
CA ALA A 115 16.65 -9.94 -10.45
C ALA A 115 16.31 -11.00 -9.40
N VAL A 116 16.41 -12.28 -9.78
CA VAL A 116 16.14 -13.43 -8.90
C VAL A 116 17.07 -13.45 -7.69
N GLU A 117 18.40 -13.33 -7.90
CA GLU A 117 19.35 -13.29 -6.81
C GLU A 117 19.05 -12.18 -5.79
N THR A 118 18.63 -11.01 -6.27
CA THR A 118 18.35 -9.86 -5.41
C THR A 118 17.08 -10.10 -4.61
N ALA A 119 16.03 -10.63 -5.23
CA ALA A 119 14.76 -10.91 -4.57
C ALA A 119 14.89 -12.05 -3.53
N TYR A 120 15.58 -13.14 -3.86
CA TYR A 120 15.81 -14.24 -2.89
C TYR A 120 16.63 -13.80 -1.66
N LYS A 121 17.57 -12.86 -1.82
CA LYS A 121 18.33 -12.31 -0.69
C LYS A 121 17.52 -11.41 0.22
N ALA A 122 16.46 -10.80 -0.30
CA ALA A 122 15.60 -9.91 0.48
C ALA A 122 14.57 -10.68 1.33
N VAL A 123 14.28 -11.93 1.00
CA VAL A 123 13.30 -12.76 1.71
C VAL A 123 14.00 -13.71 2.66
N MET A 124 13.76 -13.59 3.96
CA MET A 124 14.43 -14.41 4.98
C MET A 124 14.12 -15.92 4.86
N LYS A 125 12.89 -16.26 4.47
CA LYS A 125 12.44 -17.65 4.29
C LYS A 125 11.70 -17.78 2.97
N PRO A 126 12.41 -17.83 1.82
CA PRO A 126 11.74 -17.97 0.52
C PRO A 126 11.00 -19.31 0.45
N LYS A 127 9.75 -19.26 -0.05
CA LYS A 127 8.92 -20.44 -0.27
C LYS A 127 8.79 -20.72 -1.76
N GLU A 128 8.94 -21.99 -2.13
CA GLU A 128 8.68 -22.43 -3.51
C GLU A 128 7.17 -22.44 -3.78
N GLY A 129 6.80 -22.28 -5.06
CA GLY A 129 5.41 -22.13 -5.48
C GLY A 129 4.90 -20.69 -5.40
N THR A 130 5.82 -19.69 -5.33
CA THR A 130 5.48 -18.27 -5.26
C THR A 130 6.06 -17.48 -6.44
N ILE A 131 5.83 -16.16 -6.48
CA ILE A 131 6.44 -15.21 -7.43
C ILE A 131 7.96 -15.46 -7.63
N LEU A 132 8.66 -15.86 -6.56
CA LEU A 132 10.10 -16.16 -6.63
C LEU A 132 10.39 -17.38 -7.51
N THR A 133 9.57 -18.42 -7.42
CA THR A 133 9.70 -19.63 -8.23
C THR A 133 9.43 -19.33 -9.71
N VAL A 134 8.40 -18.53 -9.99
CA VAL A 134 8.09 -18.11 -11.37
C VAL A 134 9.23 -17.27 -11.95
N ALA A 135 9.71 -16.27 -11.20
CA ALA A 135 10.85 -15.45 -11.63
C ALA A 135 12.12 -16.30 -11.89
N LYS A 136 12.40 -17.29 -11.01
CA LYS A 136 13.53 -18.20 -11.16
C LYS A 136 13.39 -19.05 -12.43
N GLY A 137 12.23 -19.66 -12.67
CA GLY A 137 12.00 -20.42 -13.90
C GLY A 137 12.21 -19.60 -15.17
N MET A 138 11.75 -18.33 -15.16
CA MET A 138 12.00 -17.40 -16.27
C MET A 138 13.49 -17.11 -16.46
N ALA A 139 14.23 -16.89 -15.37
CA ALA A 139 15.67 -16.64 -15.41
C ALA A 139 16.45 -17.87 -15.90
N ASP A 140 16.10 -19.06 -15.42
CA ASP A 140 16.70 -20.32 -15.86
C ASP A 140 16.47 -20.51 -17.38
N LYS A 141 15.25 -20.29 -17.86
CA LYS A 141 14.93 -20.36 -19.29
C LYS A 141 15.69 -19.33 -20.12
N SER A 142 15.86 -18.12 -19.60
CA SER A 142 16.65 -17.08 -20.29
C SER A 142 18.10 -17.50 -20.48
N CYS A 143 18.69 -18.21 -19.50
CA CYS A 143 20.05 -18.73 -19.59
C CYS A 143 20.18 -19.86 -20.64
N GLU A 144 19.19 -20.74 -20.75
CA GLU A 144 19.17 -21.80 -21.76
C GLU A 144 19.18 -21.25 -23.18
N LEU A 145 18.50 -20.10 -23.40
CA LEU A 145 18.35 -19.51 -24.72
C LEU A 145 19.56 -18.66 -25.18
N VAL A 146 20.51 -18.38 -24.29
CA VAL A 146 21.76 -17.67 -24.65
C VAL A 146 22.56 -18.51 -25.61
N GLY A 147 22.86 -17.95 -26.78
CA GLY A 147 23.59 -18.64 -27.84
C GLY A 147 22.72 -19.54 -28.75
N GLU A 148 21.43 -19.72 -28.43
CA GLU A 148 20.48 -20.42 -29.33
C GLU A 148 19.80 -19.46 -30.32
N SER A 149 19.51 -18.22 -29.89
CA SER A 149 18.87 -17.20 -30.71
C SER A 149 19.29 -15.80 -30.31
N ASP A 150 19.54 -14.92 -31.30
CA ASP A 150 19.74 -13.49 -31.07
C ASP A 150 18.45 -12.65 -31.23
N ASP A 151 17.31 -13.30 -31.51
CA ASP A 151 16.02 -12.63 -31.69
C ASP A 151 15.32 -12.48 -30.34
N LEU A 152 15.39 -11.28 -29.74
CA LEU A 152 14.78 -10.96 -28.48
C LEU A 152 13.26 -11.21 -28.43
N VAL A 153 12.54 -11.03 -29.54
CA VAL A 153 11.11 -11.30 -29.59
C VAL A 153 10.86 -12.79 -29.37
N HIS A 154 11.62 -13.65 -30.05
CA HIS A 154 11.53 -15.10 -29.87
C HIS A 154 11.96 -15.52 -28.47
N VAL A 155 13.07 -14.98 -27.95
CA VAL A 155 13.60 -15.31 -26.62
C VAL A 155 12.62 -14.91 -25.53
N ILE A 156 12.06 -13.71 -25.58
CA ILE A 156 11.10 -13.24 -24.57
C ILE A 156 9.80 -14.07 -24.62
N ASP A 157 9.33 -14.43 -25.81
CA ASP A 157 8.14 -15.28 -25.98
C ASP A 157 8.33 -16.66 -25.35
N GLU A 158 9.51 -17.29 -25.54
CA GLU A 158 9.84 -18.58 -24.91
C GLU A 158 9.98 -18.44 -23.38
N ILE A 159 10.55 -17.35 -22.87
CA ILE A 159 10.63 -17.06 -21.44
C ILE A 159 9.21 -16.91 -20.85
N ILE A 160 8.29 -16.21 -21.54
CA ILE A 160 6.90 -16.04 -21.12
C ILE A 160 6.16 -17.38 -21.08
N LYS A 161 6.29 -18.21 -22.12
CA LYS A 161 5.69 -19.55 -22.16
C LYS A 161 6.17 -20.42 -21.01
N HIS A 162 7.47 -20.38 -20.73
CA HIS A 162 8.03 -21.14 -19.62
C HIS A 162 7.58 -20.57 -18.27
N GLY A 163 7.50 -19.24 -18.12
CA GLY A 163 6.95 -18.58 -16.93
C GLY A 163 5.48 -18.99 -16.66
N ASP A 164 4.65 -19.04 -17.71
CA ASP A 164 3.26 -19.53 -17.60
C ASP A 164 3.20 -21.00 -17.18
N TYR A 165 4.10 -21.84 -17.73
CA TYR A 165 4.20 -23.23 -17.31
C TYR A 165 4.56 -23.33 -15.83
N VAL A 166 5.59 -22.62 -15.35
CA VAL A 166 6.00 -22.64 -13.93
C VAL A 166 4.88 -22.11 -13.04
N LEU A 167 4.21 -21.02 -13.46
CA LEU A 167 3.06 -20.48 -12.73
C LEU A 167 1.95 -21.54 -12.58
N SER A 168 1.64 -22.29 -13.64
CA SER A 168 0.64 -23.36 -13.60
C SER A 168 1.01 -24.51 -12.64
N GLN A 169 2.30 -24.65 -12.30
CA GLN A 169 2.78 -25.68 -11.36
C GLN A 169 2.80 -25.20 -9.89
N THR A 170 2.57 -23.92 -9.62
CA THR A 170 2.57 -23.37 -8.25
C THR A 170 1.60 -24.07 -7.29
N PRO A 171 0.40 -24.54 -7.73
CA PRO A 171 -0.49 -25.32 -6.87
C PRO A 171 0.08 -26.68 -6.43
N GLU A 172 0.95 -27.27 -7.24
CA GLU A 172 1.60 -28.55 -6.87
C GLU A 172 2.76 -28.36 -5.88
N MET A 173 3.21 -27.12 -5.69
CA MET A 173 4.31 -26.75 -4.77
C MET A 173 3.79 -26.22 -3.45
N LEU A 174 2.60 -25.57 -3.44
CA LEU A 174 1.95 -25.02 -2.24
C LEU A 174 0.56 -25.64 -2.09
N PRO A 175 0.34 -26.49 -1.07
CA PRO A 175 -0.94 -27.17 -0.86
C PRO A 175 -2.15 -26.24 -0.76
N VAL A 176 -2.01 -25.07 -0.14
CA VAL A 176 -3.09 -24.07 -0.01
C VAL A 176 -3.58 -23.54 -1.35
N LEU A 177 -2.69 -23.35 -2.33
CA LEU A 177 -3.08 -22.96 -3.70
C LEU A 177 -3.85 -24.07 -4.40
N LYS A 178 -3.43 -25.33 -4.17
CA LYS A 178 -4.11 -26.50 -4.72
C LYS A 178 -5.51 -26.66 -4.14
N GLN A 179 -5.67 -26.49 -2.83
CA GLN A 179 -6.96 -26.53 -2.14
C GLN A 179 -7.92 -25.46 -2.66
N ALA A 180 -7.41 -24.23 -2.85
CA ALA A 180 -8.18 -23.11 -3.38
C ALA A 180 -8.41 -23.17 -4.91
N GLY A 181 -7.75 -24.10 -5.62
CA GLY A 181 -7.86 -24.22 -7.08
C GLY A 181 -7.30 -23.02 -7.86
N VAL A 182 -6.35 -22.29 -7.29
CA VAL A 182 -5.75 -21.07 -7.87
C VAL A 182 -4.24 -21.22 -8.03
N VAL A 183 -3.66 -20.36 -8.88
CA VAL A 183 -2.20 -20.18 -8.99
C VAL A 183 -1.72 -19.09 -8.03
N ASP A 184 -0.40 -18.98 -7.81
CA ASP A 184 0.17 -17.90 -7.00
C ASP A 184 -0.18 -16.52 -7.55
N SER A 185 -0.81 -15.69 -6.74
CA SER A 185 -1.24 -14.34 -7.10
C SER A 185 -0.08 -13.41 -7.45
N GLY A 186 1.03 -13.48 -6.71
CA GLY A 186 2.25 -12.73 -6.97
C GLY A 186 2.90 -13.13 -8.28
N GLY A 187 3.00 -14.43 -8.56
CA GLY A 187 3.48 -14.97 -9.84
C GLY A 187 2.59 -14.56 -11.01
N GLN A 188 1.26 -14.59 -10.82
CA GLN A 188 0.31 -14.09 -11.83
C GLN A 188 0.49 -12.60 -12.10
N GLY A 189 0.71 -11.80 -11.06
CA GLY A 189 1.01 -10.38 -11.18
C GLY A 189 2.29 -10.12 -11.97
N LEU A 190 3.37 -10.85 -11.68
CA LEU A 190 4.63 -10.77 -12.44
C LEU A 190 4.42 -11.10 -13.91
N MET A 191 3.75 -12.21 -14.23
CA MET A 191 3.45 -12.60 -15.61
C MET A 191 2.59 -11.56 -16.32
N THR A 192 1.67 -10.91 -15.61
CA THR A 192 0.84 -9.83 -16.16
C THR A 192 1.69 -8.62 -16.56
N VAL A 193 2.66 -8.22 -15.72
CA VAL A 193 3.61 -7.13 -16.04
C VAL A 193 4.44 -7.50 -17.29
N ILE A 194 5.04 -8.67 -17.31
CA ILE A 194 5.92 -9.10 -18.40
C ILE A 194 5.16 -9.19 -19.73
N LYS A 195 3.93 -9.73 -19.72
CA LYS A 195 3.08 -9.80 -20.92
C LYS A 195 2.71 -8.43 -21.44
N GLY A 196 2.37 -7.48 -20.56
CA GLY A 196 2.11 -6.09 -20.97
C GLY A 196 3.34 -5.41 -21.58
N ALA A 197 4.51 -5.63 -20.99
CA ALA A 197 5.77 -5.16 -21.55
C ALA A 197 6.07 -5.77 -22.93
N PHE A 198 5.81 -7.06 -23.11
CA PHE A 198 5.99 -7.76 -24.39
C PHE A 198 5.02 -7.27 -25.46
N ASP A 199 3.76 -7.00 -25.12
CA ASP A 199 2.78 -6.44 -26.04
C ASP A 199 3.24 -5.08 -26.61
N ALA A 200 3.87 -4.24 -25.79
CA ALA A 200 4.48 -2.99 -26.24
C ALA A 200 5.68 -3.22 -27.19
N LEU A 201 6.51 -4.23 -26.90
CA LEU A 201 7.62 -4.60 -27.76
C LEU A 201 7.15 -5.06 -29.16
N LEU A 202 6.00 -5.74 -29.21
CA LEU A 202 5.35 -6.17 -30.45
C LEU A 202 4.65 -5.02 -31.22
N GLY A 203 4.64 -3.79 -30.65
CA GLY A 203 4.01 -2.64 -31.27
C GLY A 203 2.48 -2.65 -31.21
N LYS A 204 1.87 -3.37 -30.26
CA LYS A 204 0.42 -3.28 -30.03
C LYS A 204 0.05 -1.88 -29.55
N GLU A 205 -1.12 -1.39 -29.97
CA GLU A 205 -1.64 -0.10 -29.49
C GLU A 205 -1.92 -0.19 -27.97
N ILE A 206 -1.21 0.63 -27.19
CA ILE A 206 -1.34 0.73 -25.73
C ILE A 206 -1.49 2.21 -25.41
N ASP A 207 -2.47 2.54 -24.58
CA ASP A 207 -2.57 3.87 -24.02
C ASP A 207 -1.49 4.07 -22.93
N TYR A 208 -0.48 4.89 -23.24
CA TYR A 208 0.61 5.23 -22.34
C TYR A 208 0.28 6.40 -21.39
N THR A 209 -0.93 6.94 -21.41
CA THR A 209 -1.35 8.02 -20.53
C THR A 209 -1.43 7.49 -19.10
N LEU A 210 -0.53 7.96 -18.25
CA LEU A 210 -0.61 7.71 -16.81
C LEU A 210 -1.60 8.72 -16.24
N GLU A 211 -2.79 8.26 -15.84
CA GLU A 211 -3.66 9.11 -15.03
C GLU A 211 -2.93 9.43 -13.72
N PRO A 212 -2.98 10.70 -13.25
CA PRO A 212 -2.42 11.00 -11.94
C PRO A 212 -3.20 10.17 -10.93
N VAL A 213 -2.51 9.24 -10.27
CA VAL A 213 -3.02 8.63 -9.04
C VAL A 213 -3.43 9.82 -8.17
N GLN A 214 -4.69 9.88 -7.77
CA GLN A 214 -5.15 10.87 -6.81
C GLN A 214 -4.47 10.56 -5.48
N THR A 215 -3.23 10.98 -5.36
CA THR A 215 -2.67 11.31 -4.07
C THR A 215 -3.32 12.63 -3.71
N ALA A 216 -4.14 12.65 -2.68
CA ALA A 216 -4.46 13.86 -1.96
C ALA A 216 -3.12 14.44 -1.48
N GLY A 217 -2.55 15.38 -2.23
CA GLY A 217 -1.22 15.93 -1.95
C GLY A 217 -0.76 16.86 -3.08
N THR A 218 -1.22 18.09 -3.05
CA THR A 218 -0.52 19.36 -3.30
C THR A 218 0.36 19.47 -4.55
N LYS A 219 -0.14 20.16 -5.55
CA LYS A 219 0.70 20.90 -6.52
C LYS A 219 1.46 21.98 -5.76
N VAL A 220 2.77 21.88 -5.76
CA VAL A 220 3.65 22.99 -5.40
C VAL A 220 3.54 24.04 -6.50
N THR A 221 2.84 25.12 -6.22
CA THR A 221 3.01 26.40 -6.89
C THR A 221 3.88 27.27 -6.00
N GLU A 222 4.86 27.95 -6.61
CA GLU A 222 5.85 28.82 -5.98
C GLU A 222 5.25 29.71 -4.89
N GLU A 223 5.98 29.78 -3.79
CA GLU A 223 5.65 30.56 -2.61
C GLU A 223 5.68 32.06 -2.92
N VAL A 224 4.53 32.70 -2.81
CA VAL A 224 4.44 34.13 -2.55
C VAL A 224 4.02 34.25 -1.08
N PRO A 225 4.75 34.99 -0.23
CA PRO A 225 4.33 35.22 1.15
C PRO A 225 3.07 36.08 1.14
N MET A 226 1.97 35.52 1.56
CA MET A 226 0.72 36.26 1.80
C MET A 226 0.31 36.04 3.25
N ASP A 227 0.76 36.92 4.13
CA ASP A 227 0.12 37.18 5.40
C ASP A 227 -1.18 37.94 5.15
N ASP A 228 -2.28 37.52 5.79
CA ASP A 228 -3.59 38.19 5.90
C ASP A 228 -4.30 38.53 4.56
N VAL A 229 -4.72 37.52 3.80
CA VAL A 229 -5.72 37.71 2.76
C VAL A 229 -7.08 37.22 3.24
N GLU A 230 -8.00 38.15 3.49
CA GLU A 230 -9.40 37.87 3.73
C GLU A 230 -10.04 37.21 2.49
N ILE A 231 -10.33 35.90 2.55
CA ILE A 231 -10.97 35.16 1.46
C ILE A 231 -12.41 35.64 1.33
N LYS A 232 -12.64 36.60 0.43
CA LYS A 232 -13.94 37.23 0.18
C LYS A 232 -14.95 36.23 -0.38
N PHE A 233 -14.54 35.38 -1.32
CA PHE A 233 -15.36 34.31 -1.91
C PHE A 233 -14.79 32.95 -1.55
N GLY A 234 -15.59 32.13 -0.84
CA GLY A 234 -15.10 30.94 -0.14
C GLY A 234 -15.00 29.67 -0.98
N TYR A 235 -15.68 29.60 -2.14
CA TYR A 235 -15.71 28.38 -2.94
C TYR A 235 -15.10 28.60 -4.32
N CYS A 236 -14.06 27.80 -4.64
CA CYS A 236 -13.59 27.62 -6.00
C CYS A 236 -14.54 26.65 -6.73
N THR A 237 -15.21 27.14 -7.78
CA THR A 237 -16.24 26.38 -8.50
C THR A 237 -15.83 26.25 -9.96
N GLU A 238 -15.64 25.02 -10.43
CA GLU A 238 -15.27 24.69 -11.80
C GLU A 238 -16.28 23.73 -12.42
N PHE A 239 -16.61 23.93 -13.69
CA PHE A 239 -17.44 23.01 -14.47
C PHE A 239 -17.32 23.26 -15.97
N ILE A 240 -17.75 22.27 -16.76
CA ILE A 240 -17.89 22.39 -18.20
C ILE A 240 -19.38 22.32 -18.53
N ILE A 241 -19.87 23.30 -19.30
CA ILE A 241 -21.21 23.31 -19.91
C ILE A 241 -21.07 22.62 -21.26
N ASN A 242 -21.79 21.51 -21.48
CA ASN A 242 -21.99 20.95 -22.81
C ASN A 242 -23.18 21.67 -23.40
N LEU A 243 -22.96 22.53 -24.41
CA LEU A 243 -23.98 23.44 -24.95
C LEU A 243 -25.05 22.67 -25.71
N ASP A 244 -26.33 22.99 -25.45
CA ASP A 244 -27.46 22.51 -26.26
C ASP A 244 -27.54 23.21 -27.64
N LYS A 245 -26.97 24.41 -27.72
CA LYS A 245 -26.87 25.25 -28.92
C LYS A 245 -25.64 26.13 -28.79
N GLU A 246 -25.00 26.46 -29.91
CA GLU A 246 -23.90 27.43 -29.98
C GLU A 246 -24.23 28.70 -29.19
N MET A 247 -23.35 29.14 -28.30
CA MET A 247 -23.52 30.30 -27.44
C MET A 247 -23.13 31.58 -28.18
N PRO A 248 -24.09 32.50 -28.44
CA PRO A 248 -23.76 33.79 -29.06
C PRO A 248 -22.80 34.59 -28.15
N LYS A 249 -21.88 35.37 -28.76
CA LYS A 249 -20.95 36.24 -28.02
C LYS A 249 -21.62 37.22 -27.05
N SER A 250 -22.86 37.61 -27.34
CA SER A 250 -23.67 38.47 -26.46
C SER A 250 -24.11 37.74 -25.19
N GLU A 251 -24.43 36.44 -25.30
CA GLU A 251 -24.80 35.60 -24.15
C GLU A 251 -23.56 35.17 -23.34
N GLU A 252 -22.45 34.89 -24.01
CA GLU A 252 -21.16 34.68 -23.35
C GLU A 252 -20.78 35.86 -22.46
N LYS A 253 -20.88 37.08 -23.00
CA LYS A 253 -20.63 38.32 -22.26
C LYS A 253 -21.62 38.50 -21.10
N ALA A 254 -22.90 38.27 -21.33
CA ALA A 254 -23.91 38.39 -20.28
C ALA A 254 -23.71 37.32 -19.16
N PHE A 255 -23.29 36.13 -19.52
CA PHE A 255 -22.96 35.09 -18.54
C PHE A 255 -21.72 35.43 -17.74
N LYS A 256 -20.69 35.99 -18.37
CA LYS A 256 -19.51 36.48 -17.67
C LYS A 256 -19.83 37.61 -16.70
N GLU A 257 -20.61 38.60 -17.11
CA GLU A 257 -21.10 39.71 -16.27
C GLU A 257 -21.96 39.20 -15.10
N PHE A 258 -22.75 38.15 -15.32
CA PHE A 258 -23.49 37.49 -14.25
C PHE A 258 -22.54 36.82 -13.22
N LEU A 259 -21.51 36.07 -13.66
CA LEU A 259 -20.55 35.46 -12.76
C LEU A 259 -19.77 36.54 -11.98
N GLU A 260 -19.42 37.68 -12.61
CA GLU A 260 -18.78 38.82 -11.95
C GLU A 260 -19.66 39.45 -10.86
N SER A 261 -20.98 39.33 -10.98
CA SER A 261 -21.91 39.83 -9.95
C SER A 261 -21.98 38.95 -8.70
N ILE A 262 -21.58 37.68 -8.78
CA ILE A 262 -21.66 36.69 -7.67
C ILE A 262 -20.31 36.19 -7.20
N GLY A 263 -19.21 36.62 -7.86
CA GLY A 263 -17.87 36.07 -7.56
C GLY A 263 -16.73 36.90 -8.14
N ASP A 264 -15.51 36.37 -7.99
CA ASP A 264 -14.31 36.90 -8.63
C ASP A 264 -13.49 35.77 -9.26
N SER A 265 -12.25 36.08 -9.73
CA SER A 265 -11.31 35.13 -10.33
C SER A 265 -11.94 34.30 -11.47
N ILE A 266 -12.76 34.96 -12.31
CA ILE A 266 -13.55 34.28 -13.32
C ILE A 266 -12.71 33.97 -14.55
N VAL A 267 -12.68 32.69 -14.92
CA VAL A 267 -12.20 32.22 -16.22
C VAL A 267 -13.40 31.59 -16.96
N LEU A 268 -13.77 32.16 -18.10
CA LEU A 268 -14.80 31.64 -18.97
C LEU A 268 -14.21 31.51 -20.37
N VAL A 269 -14.16 30.28 -20.87
CA VAL A 269 -13.67 29.97 -22.23
C VAL A 269 -14.76 29.20 -22.95
N ALA A 270 -15.32 29.83 -23.99
CA ALA A 270 -16.34 29.24 -24.83
C ALA A 270 -15.74 28.71 -26.14
N ASP A 271 -16.15 27.52 -26.56
CA ASP A 271 -15.95 26.91 -27.86
C ASP A 271 -17.33 26.58 -28.46
N ASP A 272 -17.41 26.10 -29.69
CA ASP A 272 -18.66 25.85 -30.42
C ASP A 272 -19.58 24.86 -29.69
N GLU A 273 -19.04 23.88 -28.95
CA GLU A 273 -19.78 22.81 -28.28
C GLU A 273 -19.76 22.90 -26.76
N ILE A 274 -18.75 23.58 -26.17
CA ILE A 274 -18.55 23.58 -24.71
C ILE A 274 -18.17 24.97 -24.19
N VAL A 275 -18.52 25.24 -22.92
CA VAL A 275 -18.01 26.38 -22.15
C VAL A 275 -17.37 25.89 -20.88
N LYS A 276 -16.05 26.17 -20.69
CA LYS A 276 -15.34 25.92 -19.44
C LYS A 276 -15.48 27.14 -18.54
N VAL A 277 -15.92 26.90 -17.31
CA VAL A 277 -16.13 27.95 -16.29
C VAL A 277 -15.29 27.63 -15.05
N HIS A 278 -14.64 28.68 -14.55
CA HIS A 278 -14.02 28.74 -13.23
C HIS A 278 -14.44 30.04 -12.56
N VAL A 279 -14.92 30.00 -11.34
CA VAL A 279 -15.34 31.18 -10.56
C VAL A 279 -15.12 30.95 -9.07
N HIS A 280 -14.62 31.97 -8.38
CA HIS A 280 -14.62 32.00 -6.91
C HIS A 280 -15.92 32.70 -6.45
N THR A 281 -16.77 32.01 -5.71
CA THR A 281 -18.08 32.52 -5.28
C THR A 281 -18.44 32.02 -3.89
N ASN A 282 -19.37 32.70 -3.21
CA ASN A 282 -20.00 32.18 -1.99
C ASN A 282 -21.31 31.41 -2.30
N GLU A 283 -21.75 31.45 -3.55
CA GLU A 283 -23.02 30.87 -3.99
C GLU A 283 -22.81 29.92 -5.20
N PRO A 284 -22.05 28.80 -5.06
CA PRO A 284 -21.78 27.89 -6.18
C PRO A 284 -23.05 27.34 -6.83
N GLY A 285 -24.11 27.12 -6.05
CA GLY A 285 -25.40 26.67 -6.58
C GLY A 285 -26.04 27.65 -7.54
N VAL A 286 -25.87 28.96 -7.34
CA VAL A 286 -26.41 30.03 -8.22
C VAL A 286 -25.66 30.04 -9.56
N ALA A 287 -24.33 29.87 -9.53
CA ALA A 287 -23.50 29.74 -10.74
C ALA A 287 -23.92 28.49 -11.56
N ILE A 288 -24.09 27.35 -10.89
CA ILE A 288 -24.55 26.08 -11.51
C ILE A 288 -25.94 26.20 -12.10
N THR A 289 -26.91 26.78 -11.37
CA THR A 289 -28.28 26.96 -11.84
C THR A 289 -28.31 27.80 -13.10
N LYS A 290 -27.52 28.88 -13.16
CA LYS A 290 -27.43 29.71 -14.36
C LYS A 290 -26.79 28.99 -15.53
N ALA A 291 -25.72 28.23 -15.27
CA ALA A 291 -25.04 27.45 -16.29
C ALA A 291 -25.94 26.39 -16.94
N LEU A 292 -26.79 25.72 -16.16
CA LEU A 292 -27.77 24.74 -16.66
C LEU A 292 -28.80 25.32 -17.65
N THR A 293 -28.93 26.65 -17.74
CA THR A 293 -29.81 27.28 -18.76
C THR A 293 -29.20 27.24 -20.16
N TYR A 294 -27.90 26.92 -20.29
CA TYR A 294 -27.19 26.86 -21.57
C TYR A 294 -26.93 25.42 -22.05
N GLY A 295 -27.01 24.44 -21.15
CA GLY A 295 -26.76 23.02 -21.47
C GLY A 295 -26.52 22.17 -20.24
N SER A 296 -26.10 20.93 -20.47
CA SER A 296 -25.77 19.97 -19.39
C SER A 296 -24.38 20.22 -18.84
N LEU A 297 -24.19 19.92 -17.54
CA LEU A 297 -22.90 20.12 -16.87
C LEU A 297 -22.10 18.82 -16.73
N SER A 298 -20.78 18.93 -16.92
CA SER A 298 -19.83 17.86 -16.69
C SER A 298 -18.58 18.36 -15.96
N ARG A 299 -17.79 17.44 -15.37
CA ARG A 299 -16.55 17.74 -14.64
C ARG A 299 -16.70 18.83 -13.58
N MET A 300 -17.79 18.75 -12.80
CA MET A 300 -18.04 19.70 -11.73
C MET A 300 -17.09 19.46 -10.56
N LYS A 301 -16.49 20.56 -10.06
CA LYS A 301 -15.63 20.59 -8.88
C LYS A 301 -15.97 21.82 -8.06
N ILE A 302 -16.16 21.63 -6.75
CA ILE A 302 -16.42 22.73 -5.81
C ILE A 302 -15.53 22.49 -4.60
N ASP A 303 -14.56 23.36 -4.40
CA ASP A 303 -13.62 23.28 -3.26
C ASP A 303 -13.88 24.45 -2.29
N ASN A 304 -13.94 24.18 -1.00
CA ASN A 304 -14.00 25.21 0.04
C ASN A 304 -12.59 25.76 0.33
N MET A 305 -12.27 26.93 -0.21
CA MET A 305 -10.94 27.53 -0.06
C MET A 305 -10.64 27.98 1.38
N ARG A 306 -11.66 28.19 2.22
CA ARG A 306 -11.49 28.53 3.63
C ARG A 306 -10.97 27.34 4.43
N GLU A 307 -11.45 26.13 4.14
CA GLU A 307 -10.92 24.87 4.71
C GLU A 307 -9.47 24.66 4.29
N GLY A 308 -9.17 24.79 2.99
CA GLY A 308 -7.80 24.69 2.48
C GLY A 308 -6.85 25.76 3.06
N HIS A 309 -7.36 26.94 3.42
CA HIS A 309 -6.56 27.95 4.11
C HIS A 309 -6.30 27.59 5.58
N GLN A 310 -7.32 27.09 6.30
CA GLN A 310 -7.15 26.61 7.68
C GLN A 310 -6.20 25.41 7.74
N GLU A 311 -6.30 24.47 6.81
CA GLU A 311 -5.35 23.35 6.71
C GLU A 311 -3.91 23.81 6.42
N ARG A 312 -3.72 24.87 5.61
CA ARG A 312 -2.40 25.47 5.38
C ARG A 312 -1.85 26.18 6.62
N LEU A 313 -2.70 26.89 7.37
CA LEU A 313 -2.30 27.54 8.63
C LEU A 313 -1.89 26.51 9.67
N ILE A 314 -2.62 25.39 9.76
CA ILE A 314 -2.30 24.27 10.63
C ILE A 314 -0.97 23.63 10.18
N LYS A 315 -0.81 23.32 8.89
CA LYS A 315 0.45 22.80 8.34
C LYS A 315 1.63 23.74 8.50
N ASN A 316 1.43 25.04 8.37
CA ASN A 316 2.50 26.03 8.61
C ASN A 316 2.85 26.15 10.10
N ALA A 317 1.86 26.08 10.99
CA ALA A 317 2.08 26.01 12.43
C ALA A 317 2.78 24.69 12.82
N GLU A 318 2.41 23.58 12.19
CA GLU A 318 3.08 22.28 12.35
C GLU A 318 4.52 22.33 11.83
N LYS A 319 4.79 22.91 10.63
CA LYS A 319 6.15 23.12 10.10
C LYS A 319 7.01 24.02 10.98
N MET A 320 6.44 25.09 11.55
CA MET A 320 7.14 25.95 12.51
C MET A 320 7.43 25.22 13.81
N ALA A 321 6.51 24.38 14.29
CA ALA A 321 6.72 23.52 15.44
C ALA A 321 7.75 22.40 15.14
N GLU A 322 7.75 21.85 13.93
CA GLU A 322 8.75 20.88 13.45
C GLU A 322 10.15 21.52 13.34
N GLN A 323 10.25 22.75 12.83
CA GLN A 323 11.52 23.49 12.79
C GLN A 323 12.04 23.83 14.20
N GLN A 324 11.16 24.15 15.15
CA GLN A 324 11.55 24.34 16.55
C GLN A 324 11.97 23.03 17.22
N LYS A 325 11.34 21.90 16.87
CA LYS A 325 11.75 20.56 17.33
C LYS A 325 13.06 20.09 16.74
N ALA A 326 13.42 20.54 15.52
CA ALA A 326 14.71 20.23 14.90
C ALA A 326 15.91 20.90 15.58
N ASP A 327 15.69 22.00 16.32
CA ASP A 327 16.69 22.69 17.14
C ASP A 327 16.84 22.09 18.55
N GLU A 328 15.96 21.14 18.96
CA GLU A 328 16.11 20.41 20.21
C GLU A 328 17.14 19.28 20.10
N PRO A 329 17.91 18.98 21.18
CA PRO A 329 18.82 17.83 21.16
C PRO A 329 18.05 16.54 20.87
N ARG A 330 18.60 15.68 20.00
CA ARG A 330 17.98 14.41 19.65
C ARG A 330 17.67 13.58 20.91
N LYS A 331 16.48 12.98 20.96
CA LYS A 331 16.14 11.99 21.98
C LYS A 331 17.02 10.75 21.79
N LYS A 332 17.33 10.03 22.86
CA LYS A 332 18.06 8.75 22.75
C LYS A 332 17.27 7.72 21.95
N TYR A 333 15.95 7.67 22.15
CA TYR A 333 15.05 6.69 21.54
C TYR A 333 13.78 7.36 21.01
N GLY A 334 13.25 6.81 19.91
CA GLY A 334 11.96 7.13 19.33
C GLY A 334 11.25 5.88 18.83
N PHE A 335 9.93 5.95 18.63
CA PHE A 335 9.09 4.80 18.29
C PHE A 335 8.10 5.12 17.18
N VAL A 336 8.03 4.22 16.20
CA VAL A 336 7.03 4.19 15.14
C VAL A 336 6.23 2.91 15.27
N ALA A 337 4.92 2.98 15.30
CA ALA A 337 4.05 1.80 15.25
C ALA A 337 3.06 1.90 14.08
N VAL A 338 2.79 0.78 13.44
CA VAL A 338 1.65 0.67 12.52
C VAL A 338 0.45 0.22 13.33
N SER A 339 -0.67 0.93 13.19
CA SER A 339 -1.90 0.64 13.93
C SER A 339 -3.14 1.02 13.12
N VAL A 340 -4.30 0.46 13.50
CA VAL A 340 -5.60 0.81 12.94
C VAL A 340 -6.67 0.67 14.01
N GLY A 341 -7.41 1.74 14.23
CA GLY A 341 -8.45 1.86 15.27
C GLY A 341 -8.07 2.87 16.33
N GLU A 342 -8.99 3.80 16.61
CA GLU A 342 -8.72 4.92 17.52
C GLU A 342 -8.30 4.46 18.92
N GLY A 343 -8.89 3.38 19.44
CA GLY A 343 -8.56 2.86 20.75
C GLY A 343 -7.17 2.23 20.80
N LEU A 344 -6.78 1.48 19.76
CA LEU A 344 -5.43 0.90 19.64
C LEU A 344 -4.38 2.00 19.49
N ASP A 345 -4.68 3.06 18.75
CA ASP A 345 -3.80 4.23 18.61
C ASP A 345 -3.59 4.93 19.96
N GLU A 346 -4.64 5.05 20.80
CA GLU A 346 -4.52 5.63 22.14
C GLU A 346 -3.66 4.76 23.08
N ILE A 347 -3.72 3.43 22.94
CA ILE A 347 -2.83 2.52 23.69
C ILE A 347 -1.37 2.78 23.31
N PHE A 348 -1.04 2.84 22.01
CA PHE A 348 0.33 3.13 21.57
C PHE A 348 0.80 4.52 21.99
N LYS A 349 -0.06 5.54 21.95
CA LYS A 349 0.25 6.89 22.48
C LYS A 349 0.53 6.83 23.98
N GLY A 350 -0.26 6.07 24.75
CA GLY A 350 -0.05 5.84 26.18
C GLY A 350 1.30 5.15 26.49
N LEU A 351 1.79 4.34 25.57
CA LEU A 351 3.11 3.69 25.63
C LEU A 351 4.25 4.57 25.09
N ASN A 352 3.99 5.87 24.83
CA ASN A 352 4.94 6.86 24.32
C ASN A 352 5.46 6.56 22.90
N VAL A 353 4.67 5.97 22.03
CA VAL A 353 4.98 5.89 20.61
C VAL A 353 4.92 7.30 20.01
N ASP A 354 6.00 7.75 19.36
CA ASP A 354 6.14 9.11 18.84
C ASP A 354 5.34 9.31 17.53
N TYR A 355 5.19 8.27 16.73
CA TYR A 355 4.44 8.36 15.47
C TYR A 355 3.69 7.06 15.16
N ILE A 356 2.41 7.20 14.83
CA ILE A 356 1.55 6.08 14.42
C ILE A 356 1.27 6.20 12.92
N ILE A 357 1.56 5.13 12.19
CA ILE A 357 1.20 4.99 10.77
C ILE A 357 -0.13 4.26 10.71
N SER A 358 -1.17 4.92 10.21
CA SER A 358 -2.46 4.27 10.02
C SER A 358 -2.42 3.28 8.86
N GLY A 359 -2.82 2.03 9.11
CA GLY A 359 -2.87 0.97 8.11
C GLY A 359 -2.64 -0.42 8.68
N GLY A 360 -2.40 -1.39 7.79
CA GLY A 360 -2.00 -2.74 8.18
C GLY A 360 -3.06 -3.82 8.05
N GLN A 361 -4.32 -3.49 7.72
CA GLN A 361 -5.38 -4.47 7.48
C GLN A 361 -5.87 -4.45 6.03
N THR A 362 -6.35 -3.31 5.55
CA THR A 362 -6.85 -3.16 4.17
C THR A 362 -5.88 -2.42 3.27
N MET A 363 -4.94 -1.68 3.85
CA MET A 363 -3.94 -0.91 3.12
C MET A 363 -2.60 -0.96 3.87
N ASN A 364 -1.63 -1.67 3.31
CA ASN A 364 -0.28 -1.72 3.85
C ASN A 364 0.46 -0.42 3.57
N PRO A 365 1.08 0.23 4.58
CA PRO A 365 1.93 1.38 4.36
C PRO A 365 3.11 1.02 3.44
N SER A 366 3.52 1.98 2.62
CA SER A 366 4.69 1.84 1.77
C SER A 366 5.99 2.02 2.57
N THR A 367 7.12 1.62 1.98
CA THR A 367 8.44 1.98 2.51
C THR A 367 8.60 3.49 2.66
N GLU A 368 8.02 4.29 1.75
CA GLU A 368 8.03 5.76 1.83
C GLU A 368 7.21 6.29 3.01
N ASP A 369 6.06 5.69 3.32
CA ASP A 369 5.25 6.07 4.49
C ASP A 369 6.03 5.84 5.80
N ILE A 370 6.79 4.73 5.88
CA ILE A 370 7.66 4.42 7.02
C ILE A 370 8.83 5.41 7.11
N LEU A 371 9.48 5.73 5.99
CA LEU A 371 10.55 6.73 5.93
C LEU A 371 10.05 8.11 6.38
N ASN A 372 8.88 8.53 5.90
CA ASN A 372 8.27 9.79 6.29
C ASN A 372 7.92 9.85 7.80
N ALA A 373 7.56 8.72 8.39
CA ALA A 373 7.33 8.62 9.84
C ALA A 373 8.65 8.76 10.62
N ILE A 374 9.70 8.05 10.18
CA ILE A 374 11.05 8.11 10.76
C ILE A 374 11.62 9.54 10.70
N ASP A 375 11.41 10.26 9.59
CA ASP A 375 11.91 11.62 9.40
C ASP A 375 11.30 12.61 10.39
N LYS A 376 10.05 12.40 10.83
CA LYS A 376 9.35 13.25 11.79
C LYS A 376 9.83 13.09 13.23
N ILE A 377 10.64 12.07 13.52
CA ILE A 377 11.10 11.77 14.87
C ILE A 377 12.55 12.24 15.04
N ASN A 378 12.79 13.17 15.96
CA ASN A 378 14.12 13.67 16.29
C ASN A 378 14.77 12.79 17.37
N ALA A 379 15.22 11.58 16.97
CA ALA A 379 15.89 10.64 17.85
C ALA A 379 17.10 9.98 17.15
N ASP A 380 18.07 9.50 17.96
CA ASP A 380 19.24 8.80 17.44
C ASP A 380 18.92 7.34 17.09
N ASN A 381 18.07 6.67 17.88
CA ASN A 381 17.63 5.30 17.68
C ASN A 381 16.11 5.27 17.56
N ILE A 382 15.60 4.69 16.47
CA ILE A 382 14.14 4.62 16.22
C ILE A 382 13.73 3.17 16.05
N TYR A 383 12.85 2.72 16.94
CA TYR A 383 12.22 1.41 16.85
C TYR A 383 10.99 1.48 15.96
N VAL A 384 10.88 0.55 15.03
CA VAL A 384 9.72 0.41 14.13
C VAL A 384 9.01 -0.89 14.45
N LEU A 385 7.72 -0.79 14.82
CA LEU A 385 6.81 -1.89 15.10
C LEU A 385 5.82 -2.03 13.94
N PRO A 386 6.04 -2.97 13.01
CA PRO A 386 5.17 -3.16 11.83
C PRO A 386 3.78 -3.66 12.18
N ASN A 387 3.63 -4.44 13.24
CA ASN A 387 2.38 -5.00 13.75
C ASN A 387 1.54 -5.76 12.71
N ASN A 388 2.17 -6.14 11.62
CA ASN A 388 1.60 -6.94 10.55
C ASN A 388 2.73 -7.63 9.77
N LYS A 389 2.61 -8.94 9.55
CA LYS A 389 3.61 -9.73 8.82
C LYS A 389 3.90 -9.24 7.40
N ASN A 390 2.92 -8.59 6.76
CA ASN A 390 3.04 -8.04 5.40
C ASN A 390 3.84 -6.73 5.35
N ILE A 391 4.07 -6.09 6.51
CA ILE A 391 4.76 -4.79 6.60
C ILE A 391 6.23 -4.95 7.02
N ILE A 392 6.59 -6.06 7.64
CA ILE A 392 7.96 -6.31 8.17
C ILE A 392 9.02 -6.07 7.09
N LEU A 393 8.81 -6.58 5.88
CA LEU A 393 9.77 -6.41 4.78
C LEU A 393 9.90 -4.94 4.34
N ALA A 394 8.80 -4.20 4.32
CA ALA A 394 8.83 -2.77 3.98
C ALA A 394 9.57 -1.97 5.07
N ALA A 395 9.39 -2.34 6.35
CA ALA A 395 10.11 -1.72 7.46
C ALA A 395 11.62 -2.02 7.40
N GLN A 396 12.02 -3.25 7.13
CA GLN A 396 13.43 -3.64 6.95
C GLN A 396 14.06 -2.94 5.73
N GLN A 397 13.27 -2.71 4.69
CA GLN A 397 13.72 -1.95 3.53
C GLN A 397 13.93 -0.48 3.90
N ALA A 398 13.05 0.13 4.69
CA ALA A 398 13.23 1.50 5.20
C ALA A 398 14.48 1.60 6.09
N GLU A 399 14.70 0.63 7.00
CA GLU A 399 15.92 0.53 7.82
C GLU A 399 17.19 0.63 6.95
N SER A 400 17.23 -0.04 5.80
CA SER A 400 18.38 -0.06 4.90
C SER A 400 18.61 1.25 4.11
N LEU A 401 17.69 2.20 4.14
CA LEU A 401 17.71 3.45 3.37
C LEU A 401 18.06 4.68 4.23
N VAL A 402 18.01 4.58 5.55
CA VAL A 402 18.32 5.67 6.48
C VAL A 402 19.79 5.56 6.90
N GLU A 403 20.54 6.66 6.77
CA GLU A 403 21.99 6.70 7.07
C GLU A 403 22.31 7.54 8.32
N ASP A 404 21.46 8.48 8.70
CA ASP A 404 21.72 9.47 9.76
C ASP A 404 21.13 9.12 11.12
N LYS A 405 20.34 8.04 11.21
CA LYS A 405 19.72 7.50 12.42
C LYS A 405 19.85 6.00 12.46
N ASN A 406 19.90 5.43 13.65
CA ASN A 406 19.89 3.98 13.84
C ASN A 406 18.44 3.49 13.86
N ILE A 407 18.01 2.82 12.80
CA ILE A 407 16.66 2.27 12.69
C ILE A 407 16.69 0.82 13.11
N ILE A 408 15.74 0.43 13.95
CA ILE A 408 15.66 -0.90 14.56
C ILE A 408 14.27 -1.46 14.33
N VAL A 409 14.15 -2.42 13.45
CA VAL A 409 12.87 -3.10 13.21
C VAL A 409 12.67 -4.19 14.25
N VAL A 410 11.59 -4.08 15.04
CA VAL A 410 11.09 -5.12 15.94
C VAL A 410 10.00 -5.87 15.16
N PRO A 411 10.19 -7.14 14.76
CA PRO A 411 9.36 -7.80 13.76
C PRO A 411 8.02 -8.29 14.31
N SER A 412 7.26 -7.41 14.94
CA SER A 412 5.91 -7.67 15.44
C SER A 412 4.97 -7.98 14.27
N LYS A 413 4.18 -9.05 14.39
CA LYS A 413 3.27 -9.54 13.36
C LYS A 413 1.83 -9.12 13.60
N THR A 414 1.52 -8.73 14.83
CA THR A 414 0.19 -8.36 15.28
C THR A 414 0.28 -7.14 16.21
N ILE A 415 -0.84 -6.44 16.37
CA ILE A 415 -0.92 -5.27 17.28
C ILE A 415 -0.63 -5.66 18.74
N PRO A 416 -1.21 -6.74 19.30
CA PRO A 416 -0.87 -7.19 20.65
C PRO A 416 0.63 -7.46 20.82
N GLN A 417 1.29 -8.11 19.85
CA GLN A 417 2.74 -8.29 19.89
C GLN A 417 3.50 -6.95 19.96
N GLY A 418 3.03 -5.95 19.21
CA GLY A 418 3.62 -4.61 19.27
C GLY A 418 3.43 -3.92 20.62
N ILE A 419 2.28 -4.10 21.25
CA ILE A 419 1.99 -3.58 22.60
C ILE A 419 2.92 -4.23 23.61
N SER A 420 3.02 -5.57 23.62
CA SER A 420 3.90 -6.30 24.54
C SER A 420 5.38 -5.97 24.28
N ALA A 421 5.79 -5.80 23.03
CA ALA A 421 7.14 -5.34 22.69
C ALA A 421 7.44 -3.96 23.31
N MET A 422 6.49 -3.01 23.27
CA MET A 422 6.66 -1.68 23.89
C MET A 422 6.76 -1.76 25.41
N ILE A 423 6.03 -2.67 26.04
CA ILE A 423 6.11 -2.91 27.49
C ILE A 423 7.48 -3.48 27.89
N GLY A 424 8.07 -4.30 27.02
CA GLY A 424 9.41 -4.88 27.21
C GLY A 424 10.57 -3.89 27.06
N PHE A 425 10.32 -2.65 26.60
CA PHE A 425 11.37 -1.64 26.43
C PHE A 425 11.88 -1.08 27.75
N ILE A 426 13.22 -1.05 27.91
CA ILE A 426 13.89 -0.53 29.11
C ILE A 426 14.80 0.66 28.72
N PRO A 427 14.51 1.89 29.21
CA PRO A 427 15.22 3.11 28.78
C PRO A 427 16.75 3.10 28.97
N ASP A 428 17.24 2.38 29.98
CA ASP A 428 18.66 2.34 30.34
C ASP A 428 19.48 1.33 29.53
N ASN A 429 18.83 0.43 28.82
CA ASN A 429 19.49 -0.60 28.00
C ASN A 429 20.16 0.01 26.76
N SER A 430 21.05 -0.77 26.11
CA SER A 430 21.54 -0.47 24.76
C SER A 430 20.45 -0.68 23.71
N PRO A 431 20.59 -0.12 22.50
CA PRO A 431 19.62 -0.35 21.43
C PRO A 431 19.45 -1.84 21.08
N GLU A 432 20.55 -2.61 21.10
CA GLU A 432 20.56 -4.03 20.80
C GLU A 432 19.89 -4.84 21.90
N ASP A 433 20.21 -4.57 23.18
CA ASP A 433 19.59 -5.24 24.33
C ASP A 433 18.08 -4.98 24.38
N ASN A 434 17.66 -3.74 24.03
CA ASN A 434 16.24 -3.41 23.94
C ASN A 434 15.55 -4.17 22.80
N LYS A 435 16.20 -4.28 21.64
CA LYS A 435 15.64 -5.08 20.55
C LYS A 435 15.41 -6.52 20.99
N GLU A 436 16.37 -7.12 21.68
CA GLU A 436 16.24 -8.48 22.20
C GLU A 436 15.13 -8.58 23.25
N ALA A 437 15.06 -7.64 24.21
CA ALA A 437 14.04 -7.63 25.24
C ALA A 437 12.62 -7.44 24.66
N MET A 438 12.44 -6.55 23.67
CA MET A 438 11.19 -6.36 22.97
C MET A 438 10.75 -7.60 22.19
N ILE A 439 11.70 -8.28 21.53
CA ILE A 439 11.43 -9.53 20.81
C ILE A 439 11.06 -10.64 21.80
N ASP A 440 11.75 -10.73 22.92
CA ASP A 440 11.44 -11.70 23.96
C ASP A 440 10.03 -11.50 24.52
N SER A 441 9.69 -10.27 24.92
CA SER A 441 8.35 -9.94 25.44
C SER A 441 7.22 -10.30 24.45
N MET A 442 7.38 -9.99 23.15
CA MET A 442 6.34 -10.32 22.18
C MET A 442 6.25 -11.81 21.84
N SER A 443 7.27 -12.62 22.18
CA SER A 443 7.30 -14.06 21.85
C SER A 443 6.29 -14.88 22.65
N TYR A 444 5.87 -14.38 23.81
CA TYR A 444 4.87 -15.01 24.66
C TYR A 444 3.43 -14.71 24.26
N VAL A 445 3.24 -13.72 23.36
CA VAL A 445 1.91 -13.25 22.93
C VAL A 445 1.39 -14.10 21.78
N LYS A 446 0.33 -14.84 22.02
CA LYS A 446 -0.47 -15.50 20.98
C LYS A 446 -1.62 -14.57 20.60
N THR A 447 -1.83 -14.36 19.30
CA THR A 447 -2.89 -13.46 18.84
C THR A 447 -3.95 -14.20 18.06
N GLY A 448 -5.22 -13.87 18.30
CA GLY A 448 -6.37 -14.34 17.55
C GLY A 448 -7.22 -13.16 17.05
N GLU A 449 -7.71 -13.24 15.83
CA GLU A 449 -8.53 -12.24 15.17
C GLU A 449 -9.87 -12.85 14.75
N VAL A 450 -10.98 -12.22 15.13
CA VAL A 450 -12.34 -12.71 14.85
C VAL A 450 -12.98 -11.85 13.77
N THR A 451 -13.33 -12.46 12.63
CA THR A 451 -13.95 -11.82 11.49
C THR A 451 -14.97 -12.74 10.80
N TYR A 452 -15.52 -12.31 9.67
CA TYR A 452 -16.47 -13.09 8.90
C TYR A 452 -15.90 -13.52 7.54
N ALA A 453 -16.39 -14.65 7.03
CA ALA A 453 -16.03 -15.17 5.73
C ALA A 453 -16.81 -14.43 4.61
N VAL A 454 -16.10 -13.90 3.63
CA VAL A 454 -16.67 -13.17 2.47
C VAL A 454 -17.04 -14.09 1.30
N ARG A 455 -16.69 -15.39 1.37
CA ARG A 455 -16.98 -16.41 0.35
C ARG A 455 -16.84 -17.81 0.92
N ASP A 456 -17.43 -18.80 0.23
CA ASP A 456 -17.22 -20.21 0.54
C ASP A 456 -15.76 -20.60 0.23
N THR A 457 -15.13 -21.33 1.15
CA THR A 457 -13.75 -21.84 0.99
C THR A 457 -13.52 -23.06 1.87
N VAL A 458 -12.43 -23.77 1.64
CA VAL A 458 -11.93 -24.84 2.52
C VAL A 458 -10.48 -24.51 2.85
N ILE A 459 -10.18 -24.34 4.14
CA ILE A 459 -8.84 -24.04 4.64
C ILE A 459 -8.54 -24.98 5.81
N ASP A 460 -7.39 -25.64 5.81
CA ASP A 460 -6.96 -26.57 6.84
C ASP A 460 -8.02 -27.64 7.17
N ASP A 461 -8.62 -28.23 6.12
CA ASP A 461 -9.71 -29.23 6.18
C ASP A 461 -11.03 -28.73 6.85
N LYS A 462 -11.15 -27.43 7.13
CA LYS A 462 -12.37 -26.79 7.63
C LYS A 462 -13.19 -26.21 6.48
N GLU A 463 -14.44 -26.64 6.36
CA GLU A 463 -15.40 -26.01 5.44
C GLU A 463 -15.88 -24.69 6.01
N ILE A 464 -15.71 -23.60 5.26
CA ILE A 464 -16.10 -22.25 5.62
C ILE A 464 -17.10 -21.77 4.59
N LYS A 465 -18.26 -21.34 5.03
CA LYS A 465 -19.31 -20.76 4.19
C LYS A 465 -19.32 -19.25 4.31
N GLU A 466 -19.73 -18.57 3.24
CA GLU A 466 -19.96 -17.13 3.27
C GLU A 466 -20.84 -16.74 4.47
N GLY A 467 -20.39 -15.76 5.24
CA GLY A 467 -21.05 -15.30 6.47
C GLY A 467 -20.68 -16.08 7.73
N ASN A 468 -19.93 -17.20 7.66
CA ASN A 468 -19.42 -17.83 8.88
C ASN A 468 -18.47 -16.89 9.62
N ILE A 469 -18.47 -16.98 10.93
CA ILE A 469 -17.50 -16.32 11.80
C ILE A 469 -16.25 -17.17 11.89
N MET A 470 -15.10 -16.54 11.71
CA MET A 470 -13.79 -17.19 11.75
C MET A 470 -12.94 -16.61 12.87
N GLY A 471 -12.31 -17.48 13.65
CA GLY A 471 -11.23 -17.15 14.56
C GLY A 471 -9.90 -17.53 13.92
N ILE A 472 -9.08 -16.54 13.59
CA ILE A 472 -7.81 -16.69 12.88
C ILE A 472 -6.69 -16.47 13.88
N GLY A 473 -5.80 -17.45 14.04
CA GLY A 473 -4.62 -17.35 14.89
C GLY A 473 -3.34 -17.11 14.08
N ASP A 474 -2.22 -17.16 14.77
CA ASP A 474 -0.89 -16.92 14.18
C ASP A 474 -0.55 -17.88 13.02
N GLU A 475 -0.99 -19.13 13.09
CA GLU A 475 -0.65 -20.19 12.13
C GLU A 475 -1.82 -20.63 11.22
N GLY A 476 -3.03 -20.09 11.40
CA GLY A 476 -4.18 -20.44 10.57
C GLY A 476 -5.52 -20.27 11.29
N ILE A 477 -6.56 -20.96 10.77
CA ILE A 477 -7.92 -20.87 11.30
C ILE A 477 -8.07 -21.79 12.51
N LEU A 478 -8.29 -21.20 13.68
CA LEU A 478 -8.47 -21.91 14.93
C LEU A 478 -9.92 -22.34 15.13
N ALA A 479 -10.89 -21.46 14.84
CA ALA A 479 -12.30 -21.70 15.03
C ALA A 479 -13.14 -21.23 13.83
N VAL A 480 -14.23 -21.93 13.53
CA VAL A 480 -15.27 -21.54 12.57
C VAL A 480 -16.63 -21.78 13.22
N GLY A 481 -17.54 -20.83 13.13
CA GLY A 481 -18.87 -20.90 13.73
C GLY A 481 -19.87 -19.98 13.06
N GLU A 482 -21.09 -19.92 13.62
CA GLU A 482 -22.15 -19.01 13.18
C GLU A 482 -22.31 -17.79 14.11
N GLU A 483 -21.86 -17.93 15.37
CA GLU A 483 -22.01 -16.91 16.41
C GLU A 483 -20.63 -16.36 16.80
N ILE A 484 -20.56 -15.03 16.97
CA ILE A 484 -19.30 -14.33 17.28
C ILE A 484 -18.75 -14.78 18.64
N ASP A 485 -19.57 -14.81 19.67
CA ASP A 485 -19.14 -15.12 21.03
C ASP A 485 -18.59 -16.53 21.14
N ASP A 486 -19.33 -17.53 20.61
CA ASP A 486 -18.92 -18.94 20.66
C ASP A 486 -17.63 -19.18 19.87
N THR A 487 -17.50 -18.54 18.71
CA THR A 487 -16.32 -18.66 17.87
C THR A 487 -15.10 -18.02 18.55
N THR A 488 -15.28 -16.86 19.21
CA THR A 488 -14.22 -16.18 19.96
C THR A 488 -13.75 -17.04 21.14
N ILE A 489 -14.67 -17.60 21.92
CA ILE A 489 -14.35 -18.48 23.06
C ILE A 489 -13.59 -19.73 22.57
N ASN A 490 -14.04 -20.35 21.48
CA ASN A 490 -13.38 -21.54 20.93
C ASN A 490 -11.98 -21.20 20.40
N MET A 491 -11.80 -20.03 19.75
CA MET A 491 -10.48 -19.55 19.32
C MET A 491 -9.55 -19.37 20.50
N ILE A 492 -9.99 -18.71 21.57
CA ILE A 492 -9.18 -18.48 22.78
C ILE A 492 -8.79 -19.82 23.42
N LYS A 493 -9.71 -20.80 23.48
CA LYS A 493 -9.40 -22.14 24.01
C LYS A 493 -8.32 -22.87 23.22
N GLU A 494 -8.27 -22.70 21.91
CA GLU A 494 -7.22 -23.28 21.06
C GLU A 494 -5.88 -22.54 21.20
N MET A 495 -5.90 -21.27 21.63
CA MET A 495 -4.70 -20.47 21.83
C MET A 495 -4.04 -20.67 23.20
N GLN A 496 -4.84 -20.99 24.24
CA GLN A 496 -4.32 -21.13 25.59
C GLN A 496 -3.46 -22.37 25.79
N ASP A 497 -2.55 -22.29 26.74
CA ASP A 497 -1.76 -23.41 27.27
C ASP A 497 -1.62 -23.32 28.81
N GLU A 498 -0.79 -24.17 29.39
CA GLU A 498 -0.59 -24.25 30.86
C GLU A 498 0.09 -22.99 31.43
N GLU A 499 0.71 -22.14 30.61
CA GLU A 499 1.42 -20.92 31.00
C GLU A 499 0.58 -19.65 30.78
N SER A 500 -0.62 -19.78 30.20
CA SER A 500 -1.49 -18.65 29.87
C SER A 500 -2.21 -18.14 31.11
N GLU A 501 -2.02 -16.86 31.47
CA GLU A 501 -2.60 -16.22 32.64
C GLU A 501 -3.61 -15.11 32.30
N ILE A 502 -3.42 -14.40 31.14
CA ILE A 502 -4.20 -13.21 30.78
C ILE A 502 -4.73 -13.34 29.35
N VAL A 503 -5.97 -12.91 29.16
CA VAL A 503 -6.58 -12.65 27.86
C VAL A 503 -6.92 -11.17 27.77
N SER A 504 -6.30 -10.45 26.84
CA SER A 504 -6.69 -9.08 26.49
C SER A 504 -7.58 -9.09 25.26
N LEU A 505 -8.80 -8.56 25.40
CA LEU A 505 -9.83 -8.53 24.36
C LEU A 505 -10.03 -7.12 23.84
N TYR A 506 -9.61 -6.85 22.59
CA TYR A 506 -9.78 -5.55 21.91
C TYR A 506 -11.00 -5.61 21.00
N TYR A 507 -12.08 -4.87 21.32
CA TYR A 507 -13.29 -4.87 20.49
C TYR A 507 -13.24 -3.86 19.36
N GLY A 508 -13.74 -4.27 18.19
CA GLY A 508 -13.75 -3.49 16.96
C GLY A 508 -14.87 -2.45 16.89
N ALA A 509 -14.85 -1.66 15.82
CA ALA A 509 -15.79 -0.55 15.59
C ALA A 509 -17.28 -0.99 15.53
N GLU A 510 -17.55 -2.23 15.17
CA GLU A 510 -18.91 -2.79 15.06
C GLU A 510 -19.43 -3.41 16.36
N VAL A 511 -18.61 -3.45 17.43
CA VAL A 511 -18.93 -4.07 18.71
C VAL A 511 -19.12 -2.99 19.79
N THR A 512 -20.18 -3.13 20.58
CA THR A 512 -20.39 -2.23 21.71
C THR A 512 -19.63 -2.70 22.96
N GLU A 513 -19.23 -1.77 23.82
CA GLU A 513 -18.58 -2.07 25.10
C GLU A 513 -19.40 -3.07 25.95
N GLU A 514 -20.74 -2.90 25.96
CA GLU A 514 -21.63 -3.82 26.69
C GLU A 514 -21.55 -5.27 26.15
N ALA A 515 -21.46 -5.44 24.83
CA ALA A 515 -21.30 -6.75 24.22
C ALA A 515 -19.93 -7.36 24.52
N ALA A 516 -18.88 -6.55 24.48
CA ALA A 516 -17.52 -6.98 24.78
C ALA A 516 -17.38 -7.42 26.26
N ASN A 517 -17.96 -6.68 27.20
CA ASN A 517 -17.95 -7.06 28.61
C ASN A 517 -18.76 -8.35 28.86
N LYS A 518 -19.91 -8.56 28.21
CA LYS A 518 -20.66 -9.82 28.28
C LYS A 518 -19.87 -11.01 27.75
N LEU A 519 -19.11 -10.80 26.67
CA LEU A 519 -18.24 -11.85 26.15
C LEU A 519 -17.10 -12.16 27.11
N ALA A 520 -16.50 -11.14 27.73
CA ALA A 520 -15.45 -11.31 28.74
C ALA A 520 -15.97 -12.15 29.94
N ASP A 521 -17.20 -11.87 30.43
CA ASP A 521 -17.83 -12.67 31.48
C ASP A 521 -17.96 -14.16 31.04
N LYS A 522 -18.37 -14.42 29.81
CA LYS A 522 -18.48 -15.78 29.26
C LYS A 522 -17.12 -16.47 29.13
N ILE A 523 -16.08 -15.72 28.74
CA ILE A 523 -14.71 -16.23 28.65
C ILE A 523 -14.22 -16.60 30.06
N ALA A 524 -14.41 -15.73 31.04
CA ALA A 524 -14.05 -15.99 32.44
C ALA A 524 -14.80 -17.19 33.04
N GLU A 525 -16.08 -17.38 32.69
CA GLU A 525 -16.82 -18.61 33.06
C GLU A 525 -16.26 -19.87 32.42
N ALA A 526 -15.84 -19.77 31.15
CA ALA A 526 -15.30 -20.91 30.39
C ALA A 526 -13.85 -21.25 30.75
N LEU A 527 -13.07 -20.27 31.23
CA LEU A 527 -11.66 -20.32 31.56
C LEU A 527 -11.39 -19.63 32.91
N PRO A 528 -11.79 -20.23 34.03
CA PRO A 528 -11.83 -19.57 35.34
C PRO A 528 -10.43 -19.29 35.95
N GLU A 529 -9.36 -19.80 35.36
CA GLU A 529 -7.98 -19.56 35.82
C GLU A 529 -7.28 -18.42 35.05
N ILE A 530 -7.97 -17.83 34.04
CA ILE A 530 -7.44 -16.77 33.20
C ILE A 530 -8.13 -15.44 33.53
N GLU A 531 -7.34 -14.39 33.73
CA GLU A 531 -7.84 -13.03 33.86
C GLU A 531 -8.21 -12.47 32.48
N VAL A 532 -9.39 -11.81 32.38
CA VAL A 532 -9.86 -11.25 31.11
C VAL A 532 -9.96 -9.75 31.20
N GLU A 533 -9.22 -9.05 30.36
CA GLU A 533 -9.23 -7.59 30.24
C GLU A 533 -9.89 -7.16 28.93
N VAL A 534 -10.68 -6.07 28.95
CA VAL A 534 -11.41 -5.56 27.78
C VAL A 534 -10.95 -4.16 27.45
N TYR A 535 -10.59 -3.94 26.21
CA TYR A 535 -10.11 -2.66 25.71
C TYR A 535 -10.88 -2.20 24.46
N PRO A 536 -11.19 -0.88 24.34
CA PRO A 536 -11.70 -0.34 23.09
C PRO A 536 -10.58 -0.37 22.04
N GLY A 537 -10.71 -1.20 21.02
CA GLY A 537 -9.76 -1.23 19.92
C GLY A 537 -10.17 -0.29 18.79
N GLY A 538 -11.45 -0.32 18.41
CA GLY A 538 -11.99 0.50 17.33
C GLY A 538 -11.50 0.09 15.93
N GLN A 539 -10.87 -1.08 15.80
CA GLN A 539 -10.41 -1.61 14.53
C GLN A 539 -11.58 -1.98 13.61
N PRO A 540 -11.47 -1.75 12.29
CA PRO A 540 -12.44 -2.21 11.31
C PRO A 540 -12.24 -3.71 11.01
N ILE A 541 -13.22 -4.37 10.39
CA ILE A 541 -13.18 -5.74 9.87
C ILE A 541 -13.20 -6.82 10.95
N TYR A 542 -12.40 -6.66 12.00
CA TYR A 542 -12.35 -7.62 13.10
C TYR A 542 -13.30 -7.21 14.23
N TYR A 543 -14.23 -8.11 14.58
CA TYR A 543 -15.08 -7.93 15.74
C TYR A 543 -14.28 -7.87 17.02
N TYR A 544 -13.30 -8.78 17.12
CA TYR A 544 -12.36 -8.84 18.23
C TYR A 544 -10.95 -9.16 17.74
N ILE A 545 -9.97 -8.55 18.38
CA ILE A 545 -8.59 -9.02 18.43
C ILE A 545 -8.37 -9.49 19.87
N ALA A 546 -7.82 -10.67 20.06
CA ALA A 546 -7.52 -11.22 21.38
C ALA A 546 -6.03 -11.57 21.47
N SER A 547 -5.39 -11.20 22.58
CA SER A 547 -4.11 -11.80 22.96
C SER A 547 -4.30 -12.77 24.10
N VAL A 548 -3.48 -13.81 24.12
CA VAL A 548 -3.33 -14.77 25.20
C VAL A 548 -1.87 -14.81 25.60
N GLU A 549 -1.61 -14.48 26.86
CA GLU A 549 -0.28 -14.34 27.46
C GLU A 549 -0.16 -15.17 28.73
#